data_ef7ef02e0e76f9ff59721483765679dc
#
_entry.id   ef7ef02e0e76f9ff59721483765679dc
#
_cell.length_a   1.000
_cell.length_b   1.000
_cell.length_c   1.000
_cell.angle_alpha   90.00
_cell.angle_beta   90.00
_cell.angle_gamma   90.00
#
_symmetry.space_group_name_H-M   'P 1'
#
loop_
_entity.id
_entity.type
_entity.pdbx_description
1 polymer ?
#
loop_
_entity_poly.entity_id
_entity_poly.type
_entity_poly.pdbx_seq_one_letter_code
_entity_poly.pdbx_strand_id
1 'polypeptide(L)'
;MVISQINSVNFTNVNLYKNNKNMTMDNSVHIPNMKMKGALKTDTVSFTSLHNLTPNQKMKTYALQLLKDNAFKENRKIHIIAESKYLPFMNVLSETAYKKGSGNISMKVIEPELEALKKKHNIKETFDFEKENLEELKQQNAIILRFNDKNNPYKLSNLTKTEEAKEIEKTKTIVPKEVYDEFKISPKEVFKDALDVREGQPVSIYAEREHLPIVEKLVDYLYGKNKTKLVTVNMTRDSQINKLKFAKDSVLEEAPTATKRMKEEFYNKDVAYLVLDGEDPRMMEDIDSDRIVKNSRATRKSLEEIQNKIVNEIPWLVYYAPTTKSCVDAYPELKNEPVKALSKAFKDANKINRMGHLHEHVENLSHRANKMNELLDNGYRTLHYVSVDAKTGKPDGKTDFKVTMSPNSQFMAAKTHFAKYNHNTMCNIPTEEVFTSPQADTAEGVISATMPLSLNGKIVEGIRFKFEKGKMVDIKADKNEEMLKKHIAANDNADRLGEVALVAGSPIAETGRLFNSTLLDENASCHLAFGNSYSMCIKGADEFKEYKDMKKFLKDLKINSSPTHNDFMVGGKNVNISAINEKTGDTIDVIKDDKFLL
;
A
#
# COMPACT_ATOMS: atom_id res chain seq x y z
N MET A 1 9.77 1.63 1.75
CA MET A 1 8.47 1.60 1.08
C MET A 1 7.58 0.42 1.46
N VAL A 2 8.08 -0.78 1.53
CA VAL A 2 7.38 -1.96 2.05
C VAL A 2 6.66 -1.64 3.36
N ILE A 3 7.30 -0.90 4.27
CA ILE A 3 6.67 -0.33 5.46
C ILE A 3 5.49 0.58 5.10
N SER A 4 5.51 1.30 3.99
CA SER A 4 4.39 2.14 3.56
C SER A 4 3.26 1.34 2.94
N GLN A 5 3.51 0.23 2.26
CA GLN A 5 2.45 -0.61 1.71
C GLN A 5 1.79 -1.49 2.78
N ILE A 6 2.54 -2.05 3.72
CA ILE A 6 1.97 -2.65 4.93
C ILE A 6 1.36 -1.57 5.82
N ASN A 7 1.83 -0.32 5.75
CA ASN A 7 1.23 0.86 6.36
C ASN A 7 0.09 1.46 5.51
N SER A 8 0.07 1.31 4.19
CA SER A 8 -1.05 1.76 3.32
C SER A 8 -2.30 0.93 3.53
N VAL A 9 -2.15 -0.30 3.97
CA VAL A 9 -3.23 -1.05 4.63
C VAL A 9 -3.78 -0.27 5.85
N ASN A 10 -3.08 0.77 6.32
CA ASN A 10 -3.47 1.67 7.41
C ASN A 10 -3.23 3.16 7.09
N PHE A 11 -3.31 3.58 5.85
CA PHE A 11 -3.24 5.00 5.48
C PHE A 11 -2.13 5.81 6.19
N THR A 12 -0.89 5.58 5.86
CA THR A 12 0.19 6.43 6.32
C THR A 12 1.16 6.73 5.20
N ASN A 13 0.88 7.79 4.47
CA ASN A 13 1.90 8.70 3.92
C ASN A 13 1.23 9.85 3.20
N VAL A 14 0.85 10.89 3.95
CA VAL A 14 0.55 12.20 3.37
C VAL A 14 1.05 13.27 4.32
N ASN A 15 2.03 14.03 3.90
CA ASN A 15 2.41 15.28 4.53
C ASN A 15 1.97 16.48 3.70
N LEU A 16 1.27 17.32 4.38
CA LEU A 16 0.80 18.69 4.17
C LEU A 16 1.33 19.50 2.98
N TYR A 17 0.43 20.22 2.27
CA TYR A 17 0.62 21.67 2.18
C TYR A 17 -0.67 22.47 1.92
N LYS A 18 -0.76 23.60 2.67
CA LYS A 18 -1.70 24.70 2.50
C LYS A 18 -1.41 25.52 1.24
N ASN A 19 -2.50 26.05 0.72
CA ASN A 19 -2.71 27.26 -0.09
C ASN A 19 -2.68 27.11 -1.61
N ASN A 20 -3.89 27.17 -2.17
CA ASN A 20 -4.21 28.37 -2.97
C ASN A 20 -5.71 28.60 -2.98
N LYS A 21 -6.08 29.80 -2.52
CA LYS A 21 -7.40 30.41 -2.70
C LYS A 21 -7.60 30.68 -4.19
N ASN A 22 -8.85 30.55 -4.60
CA ASN A 22 -9.50 30.99 -5.84
C ASN A 22 -9.67 29.93 -6.91
N MET A 23 -10.73 29.16 -6.73
CA MET A 23 -11.66 28.85 -7.81
C MET A 23 -13.04 28.62 -7.16
N THR A 24 -13.87 29.60 -7.26
CA THR A 24 -15.30 29.53 -6.97
C THR A 24 -15.93 28.60 -8.01
N MET A 25 -16.22 27.37 -7.64
CA MET A 25 -17.23 26.59 -8.35
C MET A 25 -18.55 26.75 -7.63
N ASP A 26 -19.42 27.44 -8.32
CA ASP A 26 -20.83 27.63 -7.99
C ASP A 26 -21.53 26.25 -8.07
N ASN A 27 -21.65 25.59 -6.93
CA ASN A 27 -22.46 24.38 -6.76
C ASN A 27 -23.73 24.72 -5.99
N SER A 28 -24.48 25.67 -6.49
CA SER A 28 -25.86 25.90 -6.06
C SER A 28 -26.79 24.86 -6.69
N VAL A 29 -26.78 23.64 -6.15
CA VAL A 29 -27.93 22.75 -6.31
C VAL A 29 -29.04 23.30 -5.42
N HIS A 30 -29.94 24.05 -6.01
CA HIS A 30 -31.16 24.53 -5.39
C HIS A 30 -32.01 23.33 -4.93
N ILE A 31 -31.98 23.03 -3.62
CA ILE A 31 -32.96 22.17 -2.99
C ILE A 31 -34.18 23.08 -2.73
N PRO A 32 -35.36 22.78 -3.28
CA PRO A 32 -36.53 23.57 -2.99
C PRO A 32 -36.80 23.52 -1.47
N ASN A 33 -36.85 24.71 -0.84
CA ASN A 33 -37.25 24.85 0.55
C ASN A 33 -38.70 24.39 0.73
N MET A 34 -38.89 23.16 1.20
CA MET A 34 -40.17 22.75 1.78
C MET A 34 -40.24 23.30 3.20
N LYS A 35 -40.96 24.39 3.37
CA LYS A 35 -41.42 24.89 4.68
C LYS A 35 -42.33 23.85 5.30
N MET A 36 -41.82 23.08 6.27
CA MET A 36 -42.70 22.30 7.15
C MET A 36 -43.26 23.19 8.24
N LYS A 37 -44.54 23.53 8.14
CA LYS A 37 -45.39 23.96 9.25
C LYS A 37 -46.35 22.82 9.57
N GLY A 38 -46.34 22.35 10.81
CA GLY A 38 -47.40 21.48 11.31
C GLY A 38 -46.91 20.24 12.05
N ALA A 39 -47.50 19.98 13.20
CA ALA A 39 -47.19 18.91 14.15
C ALA A 39 -47.15 17.51 13.50
N LEU A 40 -46.10 16.77 13.82
CA LEU A 40 -45.87 15.39 13.41
C LEU A 40 -46.91 14.44 14.00
N LYS A 41 -47.89 14.06 13.20
CA LYS A 41 -48.51 12.73 13.27
C LYS A 41 -47.62 11.77 12.49
N THR A 42 -47.50 10.54 12.95
CA THR A 42 -46.78 9.41 12.38
C THR A 42 -46.91 9.33 10.85
N ASP A 43 -46.03 9.98 10.10
CA ASP A 43 -46.03 9.86 8.65
C ASP A 43 -45.13 8.69 8.26
N THR A 44 -45.73 7.59 7.98
CA THR A 44 -45.22 6.60 7.02
C THR A 44 -44.94 7.35 5.73
N VAL A 45 -43.64 7.49 5.36
CA VAL A 45 -43.26 8.03 4.05
C VAL A 45 -43.94 7.18 3.00
N SER A 46 -44.94 7.76 2.31
CA SER A 46 -45.67 7.10 1.25
C SER A 46 -44.70 6.70 0.15
N PHE A 47 -44.58 5.41 -0.13
CA PHE A 47 -43.72 4.83 -1.17
C PHE A 47 -44.00 5.40 -2.58
N THR A 48 -45.13 6.05 -2.79
CA THR A 48 -45.52 6.69 -4.05
C THR A 48 -44.65 7.91 -4.43
N SER A 49 -43.99 8.57 -3.46
CA SER A 49 -43.14 9.73 -3.72
C SER A 49 -41.70 9.35 -4.16
N LEU A 50 -41.32 8.08 -4.09
CA LEU A 50 -39.97 7.60 -4.39
C LEU A 50 -39.77 7.27 -5.88
N HIS A 51 -40.84 7.18 -6.68
CA HIS A 51 -40.75 6.77 -8.09
C HIS A 51 -39.91 7.72 -8.96
N ASN A 52 -39.87 9.01 -8.62
CA ASN A 52 -39.16 10.03 -9.40
C ASN A 52 -37.72 10.32 -8.90
N LEU A 53 -37.23 9.59 -7.89
CA LEU A 53 -35.90 9.78 -7.35
C LEU A 53 -34.86 8.91 -8.06
N THR A 54 -33.66 9.45 -8.24
CA THR A 54 -32.51 8.66 -8.70
C THR A 54 -32.15 7.57 -7.68
N PRO A 55 -31.43 6.51 -8.07
CA PRO A 55 -30.99 5.45 -7.16
C PRO A 55 -30.24 5.98 -5.94
N ASN A 56 -29.34 6.93 -6.14
CA ASN A 56 -28.59 7.55 -5.06
C ASN A 56 -29.49 8.36 -4.11
N GLN A 57 -30.46 9.09 -4.63
CA GLN A 57 -31.45 9.81 -3.80
C GLN A 57 -32.33 8.82 -2.99
N LYS A 58 -32.76 7.71 -3.58
CA LYS A 58 -33.47 6.65 -2.88
C LYS A 58 -32.62 6.06 -1.75
N MET A 59 -31.38 5.70 -2.03
CA MET A 59 -30.44 5.16 -1.02
C MET A 59 -30.22 6.17 0.13
N LYS A 60 -30.04 7.47 -0.17
CA LYS A 60 -29.91 8.52 0.85
C LYS A 60 -31.17 8.65 1.70
N THR A 61 -32.35 8.56 1.11
CA THR A 61 -33.62 8.60 1.85
C THR A 61 -33.74 7.41 2.80
N TYR A 62 -33.39 6.21 2.34
CA TYR A 62 -33.37 5.03 3.20
C TYR A 62 -32.32 5.11 4.30
N ALA A 63 -31.13 5.63 4.00
CA ALA A 63 -30.10 5.84 5.00
C ALA A 63 -30.55 6.81 6.11
N LEU A 64 -31.20 7.91 5.76
CA LEU A 64 -31.75 8.88 6.72
C LEU A 64 -32.85 8.24 7.59
N GLN A 65 -33.76 7.47 6.99
CA GLN A 65 -34.80 6.77 7.72
C GLN A 65 -34.24 5.73 8.67
N LEU A 66 -33.26 4.95 8.21
CA LEU A 66 -32.59 3.93 9.02
C LEU A 66 -31.86 4.54 10.24
N LEU A 67 -31.20 5.67 10.06
CA LEU A 67 -30.57 6.40 11.16
C LEU A 67 -31.62 6.90 12.17
N LYS A 68 -32.75 7.41 11.69
CA LYS A 68 -33.88 7.84 12.54
C LYS A 68 -34.47 6.69 13.33
N ASP A 69 -34.75 5.56 12.69
CA ASP A 69 -35.34 4.36 13.31
C ASP A 69 -34.45 3.74 14.39
N ASN A 70 -33.12 3.92 14.26
CA ASN A 70 -32.14 3.47 15.24
C ASN A 70 -31.71 4.56 16.25
N ALA A 71 -32.52 5.61 16.42
CA ALA A 71 -32.31 6.70 17.37
C ALA A 71 -30.87 7.29 17.28
N PHE A 72 -30.44 7.55 16.06
CA PHE A 72 -29.11 8.13 15.79
C PHE A 72 -28.92 9.45 16.53
N LYS A 73 -27.75 9.60 17.15
CA LYS A 73 -27.27 10.85 17.77
C LYS A 73 -25.87 11.14 17.27
N GLU A 74 -25.46 12.42 17.28
CA GLU A 74 -24.09 12.81 16.97
C GLU A 74 -23.06 12.05 17.81
N ASN A 75 -21.88 11.83 17.24
CA ASN A 75 -20.75 11.09 17.83
C ASN A 75 -21.05 9.60 18.14
N ARG A 76 -22.24 9.08 17.84
CA ARG A 76 -22.55 7.67 18.03
C ARG A 76 -21.84 6.85 16.96
N LYS A 77 -21.12 5.79 17.38
CA LYS A 77 -20.44 4.85 16.47
C LYS A 77 -21.46 3.98 15.74
N ILE A 78 -21.11 3.55 14.54
CA ILE A 78 -21.95 2.66 13.72
C ILE A 78 -21.11 1.49 13.24
N HIS A 79 -21.65 0.28 13.32
CA HIS A 79 -21.05 -0.91 12.73
C HIS A 79 -22.03 -1.54 11.74
N ILE A 80 -21.62 -1.65 10.48
CA ILE A 80 -22.44 -2.15 9.40
C ILE A 80 -21.94 -3.53 9.00
N ILE A 81 -22.83 -4.53 8.98
CA ILE A 81 -22.53 -5.90 8.56
C ILE A 81 -23.47 -6.27 7.44
N ALA A 82 -22.97 -6.55 6.26
CA ALA A 82 -23.80 -6.96 5.13
C ALA A 82 -23.00 -7.74 4.08
N GLU A 83 -23.75 -8.47 3.23
CA GLU A 83 -23.17 -9.06 2.02
C GLU A 83 -22.73 -7.97 1.05
N SER A 84 -21.73 -8.29 0.25
CA SER A 84 -21.09 -7.35 -0.69
C SER A 84 -22.05 -6.71 -1.71
N LYS A 85 -23.15 -7.37 -2.04
CA LYS A 85 -24.21 -6.79 -2.90
C LYS A 85 -24.84 -5.52 -2.32
N TYR A 86 -24.74 -5.29 -0.99
CA TYR A 86 -25.23 -4.09 -0.31
C TYR A 86 -24.17 -3.00 -0.17
N LEU A 87 -22.95 -3.21 -0.66
CA LEU A 87 -21.85 -2.26 -0.51
C LEU A 87 -22.17 -0.84 -1.04
N PRO A 88 -22.84 -0.66 -2.20
CA PRO A 88 -23.25 0.67 -2.64
C PRO A 88 -24.12 1.41 -1.60
N PHE A 89 -25.04 0.70 -0.96
CA PHE A 89 -25.86 1.27 0.11
C PHE A 89 -25.07 1.51 1.40
N MET A 90 -24.17 0.60 1.78
CA MET A 90 -23.31 0.78 2.96
C MET A 90 -22.48 2.05 2.82
N ASN A 91 -21.97 2.35 1.62
CA ASN A 91 -21.22 3.56 1.31
C ASN A 91 -22.07 4.83 1.43
N VAL A 92 -23.28 4.83 0.86
CA VAL A 92 -24.22 5.96 0.98
C VAL A 92 -24.65 6.16 2.43
N LEU A 93 -24.87 5.08 3.19
CA LEU A 93 -25.21 5.14 4.61
C LEU A 93 -24.05 5.73 5.43
N SER A 94 -22.81 5.30 5.19
CA SER A 94 -21.65 5.84 5.91
C SER A 94 -21.40 7.31 5.58
N GLU A 95 -21.48 7.70 4.30
CA GLU A 95 -21.43 9.11 3.88
C GLU A 95 -22.50 9.95 4.61
N THR A 96 -23.75 9.46 4.58
CA THR A 96 -24.88 10.15 5.19
C THR A 96 -24.69 10.30 6.71
N ALA A 97 -24.24 9.24 7.37
CA ALA A 97 -24.01 9.24 8.81
C ALA A 97 -22.85 10.16 9.23
N TYR A 98 -21.73 10.16 8.49
CA TYR A 98 -20.63 11.10 8.77
C TYR A 98 -21.07 12.55 8.57
N LYS A 99 -21.82 12.87 7.51
CA LYS A 99 -22.39 14.20 7.29
C LYS A 99 -23.36 14.62 8.38
N LYS A 100 -23.97 13.65 9.10
CA LYS A 100 -24.82 13.89 10.27
C LYS A 100 -24.04 13.90 11.59
N GLY A 101 -22.71 13.84 11.55
CA GLY A 101 -21.86 13.92 12.71
C GLY A 101 -21.68 12.59 13.46
N SER A 102 -21.76 11.47 12.78
CA SER A 102 -21.44 10.15 13.37
C SER A 102 -20.04 10.12 13.97
N GLY A 103 -19.86 9.31 15.01
CA GLY A 103 -18.55 8.81 15.43
C GLY A 103 -17.98 7.87 14.38
N ASN A 104 -16.96 7.10 14.76
CA ASN A 104 -16.32 6.18 13.81
C ASN A 104 -17.31 5.13 13.26
N ILE A 105 -17.23 4.88 11.95
CA ILE A 105 -18.04 3.87 11.26
C ILE A 105 -17.13 2.75 10.80
N SER A 106 -17.47 1.52 11.17
CA SER A 106 -16.80 0.32 10.70
C SER A 106 -17.74 -0.54 9.86
N MET A 107 -17.19 -1.23 8.86
CA MET A 107 -17.95 -2.10 7.97
C MET A 107 -17.35 -3.50 7.97
N LYS A 108 -18.20 -4.51 8.09
CA LYS A 108 -17.87 -5.92 7.82
C LYS A 108 -18.65 -6.36 6.58
N VAL A 109 -17.93 -6.48 5.46
CA VAL A 109 -18.50 -6.97 4.20
C VAL A 109 -18.35 -8.47 4.16
N ILE A 110 -19.46 -9.17 3.88
CA ILE A 110 -19.51 -10.62 3.74
C ILE A 110 -19.50 -10.93 2.25
N GLU A 111 -18.49 -11.68 1.80
CA GLU A 111 -18.42 -12.21 0.44
C GLU A 111 -19.02 -13.61 0.41
N PRO A 112 -20.15 -13.81 -0.29
CA PRO A 112 -20.82 -15.12 -0.36
C PRO A 112 -19.90 -16.24 -0.84
N GLU A 113 -18.99 -15.93 -1.77
CA GLU A 113 -18.00 -16.84 -2.34
C GLU A 113 -17.06 -17.37 -1.26
N LEU A 114 -16.51 -16.47 -0.43
CA LEU A 114 -15.62 -16.85 0.67
C LEU A 114 -16.35 -17.62 1.78
N GLU A 115 -17.60 -17.27 2.07
CA GLU A 115 -18.44 -18.04 3.01
C GLU A 115 -18.76 -19.44 2.45
N ALA A 116 -18.94 -19.58 1.14
CA ALA A 116 -19.09 -20.89 0.50
C ALA A 116 -17.83 -21.76 0.67
N LEU A 117 -16.64 -21.18 0.54
CA LEU A 117 -15.36 -21.86 0.79
C LEU A 117 -15.23 -22.31 2.26
N LYS A 118 -15.60 -21.45 3.23
CA LYS A 118 -15.62 -21.85 4.65
C LYS A 118 -16.54 -23.07 4.87
N LYS A 119 -17.72 -23.08 4.27
CA LYS A 119 -18.66 -24.22 4.36
C LYS A 119 -18.08 -25.47 3.69
N LYS A 120 -17.52 -25.35 2.49
CA LYS A 120 -16.87 -26.44 1.74
C LYS A 120 -15.81 -27.14 2.57
N HIS A 121 -15.00 -26.38 3.30
CA HIS A 121 -13.89 -26.88 4.10
C HIS A 121 -14.21 -27.03 5.60
N ASN A 122 -15.48 -26.87 6.01
CA ASN A 122 -15.95 -26.95 7.40
C ASN A 122 -15.19 -26.04 8.38
N ILE A 123 -14.87 -24.82 7.96
CA ILE A 123 -14.17 -23.82 8.76
C ILE A 123 -15.14 -23.12 9.70
N LYS A 124 -14.89 -23.19 11.00
CA LYS A 124 -15.71 -22.57 12.07
C LYS A 124 -14.91 -21.57 12.90
N GLU A 125 -13.60 -21.59 12.80
CA GLU A 125 -12.71 -20.76 13.61
C GLU A 125 -12.75 -19.31 13.13
N THR A 126 -12.66 -18.38 14.08
CA THR A 126 -12.58 -16.92 13.87
C THR A 126 -11.53 -16.34 14.79
N PHE A 127 -10.94 -15.23 14.41
CA PHE A 127 -10.05 -14.48 15.30
C PHE A 127 -10.81 -13.89 16.50
N ASP A 128 -10.13 -13.77 17.63
CA ASP A 128 -10.73 -13.29 18.89
C ASP A 128 -11.07 -11.82 18.81
N PHE A 129 -10.23 -11.00 18.15
CA PHE A 129 -10.48 -9.57 17.96
C PHE A 129 -11.84 -9.26 17.32
N GLU A 130 -12.37 -10.16 16.47
CA GLU A 130 -13.69 -9.95 15.85
C GLU A 130 -14.83 -9.96 16.88
N LYS A 131 -14.75 -10.86 17.86
CA LYS A 131 -15.73 -10.95 18.96
C LYS A 131 -15.56 -9.78 19.93
N GLU A 132 -14.32 -9.51 20.32
CA GLU A 132 -13.98 -8.43 21.25
C GLU A 132 -14.39 -7.07 20.72
N ASN A 133 -14.14 -6.79 19.44
CA ASN A 133 -14.55 -5.55 18.79
C ASN A 133 -16.07 -5.40 18.81
N LEU A 134 -16.81 -6.49 18.57
CA LEU A 134 -18.29 -6.45 18.61
C LEU A 134 -18.82 -6.20 20.01
N GLU A 135 -18.23 -6.81 21.03
CA GLU A 135 -18.62 -6.58 22.44
C GLU A 135 -18.28 -5.15 22.87
N GLU A 136 -17.11 -4.63 22.52
CA GLU A 136 -16.75 -3.24 22.78
C GLU A 136 -17.74 -2.25 22.15
N LEU A 137 -18.13 -2.49 20.89
CA LEU A 137 -19.12 -1.67 20.21
C LEU A 137 -20.49 -1.69 20.90
N LYS A 138 -20.91 -2.84 21.43
CA LYS A 138 -22.14 -2.95 22.24
C LYS A 138 -22.03 -2.16 23.55
N GLN A 139 -20.89 -2.28 24.27
CA GLN A 139 -20.64 -1.54 25.51
C GLN A 139 -20.61 -0.01 25.26
N GLN A 140 -20.12 0.42 24.12
CA GLN A 140 -20.11 1.82 23.69
C GLN A 140 -21.46 2.29 23.13
N ASN A 141 -22.51 1.46 23.20
CA ASN A 141 -23.83 1.77 22.67
C ASN A 141 -23.81 2.15 21.17
N ALA A 142 -22.94 1.51 20.39
CA ALA A 142 -22.89 1.70 18.94
C ALA A 142 -24.17 1.21 18.26
N ILE A 143 -24.51 1.77 17.11
CA ILE A 143 -25.57 1.26 16.25
C ILE A 143 -24.99 0.10 15.44
N ILE A 144 -25.53 -1.12 15.62
CA ILE A 144 -25.12 -2.30 14.86
C ILE A 144 -26.20 -2.62 13.84
N LEU A 145 -25.88 -2.45 12.56
CA LEU A 145 -26.80 -2.66 11.44
C LEU A 145 -26.40 -3.93 10.69
N ARG A 146 -27.35 -4.85 10.50
CA ARG A 146 -27.14 -6.08 9.73
C ARG A 146 -28.14 -6.13 8.58
N PHE A 147 -27.63 -6.27 7.36
CA PHE A 147 -28.44 -6.40 6.16
C PHE A 147 -28.29 -7.79 5.56
N ASN A 148 -29.41 -8.44 5.32
CA ASN A 148 -29.51 -9.66 4.53
C ASN A 148 -30.87 -9.72 3.85
N ASP A 149 -31.10 -10.66 2.95
CA ASP A 149 -32.33 -10.76 2.18
C ASP A 149 -33.59 -11.00 3.05
N LYS A 150 -33.40 -11.59 4.24
CA LYS A 150 -34.52 -11.90 5.17
C LYS A 150 -34.89 -10.71 6.05
N ASN A 151 -33.89 -9.90 6.44
CA ASN A 151 -34.03 -8.80 7.41
C ASN A 151 -33.92 -7.42 6.76
N ASN A 152 -34.25 -7.31 5.47
CA ASN A 152 -34.20 -6.04 4.76
C ASN A 152 -35.54 -5.29 4.92
N PRO A 153 -35.68 -4.33 5.87
CA PRO A 153 -36.94 -3.64 6.13
C PRO A 153 -37.41 -2.79 4.93
N TYR A 154 -36.49 -2.44 4.01
CA TYR A 154 -36.76 -1.57 2.87
C TYR A 154 -36.75 -2.28 1.53
N LYS A 155 -36.73 -3.63 1.52
CA LYS A 155 -36.59 -4.42 0.28
C LYS A 155 -35.41 -3.91 -0.62
N LEU A 156 -34.28 -3.61 -0.01
CA LEU A 156 -33.06 -3.14 -0.71
C LEU A 156 -32.65 -4.10 -1.85
N SER A 157 -33.02 -5.39 -1.75
CA SER A 157 -32.89 -6.34 -2.85
C SER A 157 -33.67 -5.92 -4.10
N ASN A 158 -34.73 -5.15 -3.96
CA ASN A 158 -35.45 -4.59 -5.11
C ASN A 158 -34.78 -3.37 -5.69
N LEU A 159 -34.00 -2.62 -4.89
CA LEU A 159 -33.12 -1.57 -5.40
C LEU A 159 -31.95 -2.14 -6.21
N THR A 160 -31.42 -3.29 -5.82
CA THR A 160 -30.35 -3.98 -6.58
C THR A 160 -30.86 -4.73 -7.81
N LYS A 161 -32.17 -4.97 -7.94
CA LYS A 161 -32.82 -5.63 -9.08
C LYS A 161 -33.46 -4.65 -10.07
N THR A 162 -33.54 -3.37 -9.74
CA THR A 162 -34.10 -2.36 -10.64
C THR A 162 -33.12 -2.04 -11.76
N GLU A 163 -33.62 -1.56 -12.89
CA GLU A 163 -32.81 -1.03 -14.01
C GLU A 163 -31.76 -0.02 -13.52
N GLU A 164 -32.05 0.69 -12.45
CA GLU A 164 -31.23 1.72 -11.82
C GLU A 164 -30.03 1.13 -11.04
N ALA A 165 -30.19 -0.02 -10.40
CA ALA A 165 -29.07 -0.74 -9.79
C ALA A 165 -28.14 -1.32 -10.89
N LYS A 166 -28.73 -1.76 -12.01
CA LYS A 166 -27.99 -2.15 -13.21
C LYS A 166 -27.21 -0.95 -13.78
N GLU A 167 -27.69 0.27 -13.63
CA GLU A 167 -26.99 1.46 -14.12
C GLU A 167 -25.81 1.85 -13.21
N ILE A 168 -25.93 1.66 -11.89
CA ILE A 168 -24.81 1.74 -10.96
C ILE A 168 -23.82 0.59 -11.19
N GLU A 169 -24.29 -0.61 -11.51
CA GLU A 169 -23.45 -1.74 -11.93
C GLU A 169 -22.83 -1.56 -13.31
N LYS A 170 -23.51 -0.88 -14.25
CA LYS A 170 -22.95 -0.55 -15.58
C LYS A 170 -21.74 0.40 -15.48
N THR A 171 -21.59 1.17 -14.38
CA THR A 171 -20.39 1.95 -14.11
C THR A 171 -19.24 1.11 -13.55
N LYS A 172 -19.50 -0.14 -13.15
CA LYS A 172 -18.46 -1.10 -12.78
C LYS A 172 -18.00 -1.83 -14.04
N THR A 173 -16.71 -1.80 -14.29
CA THR A 173 -16.10 -2.67 -15.30
C THR A 173 -16.32 -4.11 -14.88
N ILE A 174 -17.18 -4.84 -15.60
CA ILE A 174 -17.36 -6.27 -15.39
C ILE A 174 -16.22 -6.97 -16.13
N VAL A 175 -15.29 -7.55 -15.38
CA VAL A 175 -14.20 -8.34 -15.94
C VAL A 175 -14.67 -9.79 -16.08
N PRO A 176 -14.68 -10.36 -17.30
CA PRO A 176 -15.00 -11.78 -17.50
C PRO A 176 -14.04 -12.68 -16.72
N LYS A 177 -14.56 -13.81 -16.23
CA LYS A 177 -13.75 -14.76 -15.44
C LYS A 177 -12.53 -15.27 -16.20
N GLU A 178 -12.67 -15.46 -17.50
CA GLU A 178 -11.63 -15.95 -18.41
C GLU A 178 -10.41 -15.03 -18.42
N VAL A 179 -10.59 -13.72 -18.18
CA VAL A 179 -9.48 -12.75 -18.09
C VAL A 179 -8.61 -13.05 -16.86
N TYR A 180 -9.22 -13.45 -15.73
CA TYR A 180 -8.47 -13.84 -14.54
C TYR A 180 -7.67 -15.14 -14.73
N ASP A 181 -8.08 -16.02 -15.65
CA ASP A 181 -7.35 -17.24 -15.97
C ASP A 181 -6.04 -16.95 -16.76
N GLU A 182 -5.89 -15.73 -17.32
CA GLU A 182 -4.65 -15.27 -17.93
C GLU A 182 -3.58 -14.94 -16.87
N PHE A 183 -3.98 -14.63 -15.62
CA PHE A 183 -3.07 -14.39 -14.51
C PHE A 183 -2.68 -15.72 -13.84
N LYS A 184 -1.46 -16.16 -14.11
CA LYS A 184 -0.98 -17.51 -13.73
C LYS A 184 -0.54 -17.63 -12.27
N ILE A 185 -1.15 -16.87 -11.36
CA ILE A 185 -0.81 -16.94 -9.95
C ILE A 185 -0.88 -18.37 -9.40
N SER A 186 0.21 -18.82 -8.78
CA SER A 186 0.33 -20.11 -8.13
C SER A 186 0.17 -19.97 -6.62
N PRO A 187 -0.90 -20.49 -6.00
CA PRO A 187 -1.03 -20.44 -4.54
C PRO A 187 0.13 -21.11 -3.80
N LYS A 188 0.72 -22.14 -4.39
CA LYS A 188 1.91 -22.81 -3.80
C LYS A 188 3.10 -21.87 -3.80
N GLU A 189 3.42 -21.23 -4.94
CA GLU A 189 4.53 -20.26 -4.99
C GLU A 189 4.33 -19.11 -4.02
N VAL A 190 3.11 -18.55 -3.96
CA VAL A 190 2.79 -17.44 -3.06
C VAL A 190 2.97 -17.85 -1.59
N PHE A 191 2.35 -18.96 -1.16
CA PHE A 191 2.30 -19.28 0.27
C PHE A 191 3.48 -20.12 0.75
N LYS A 192 4.07 -21.01 -0.08
CA LYS A 192 5.16 -21.89 0.34
C LYS A 192 6.52 -21.34 -0.04
N ASP A 193 6.66 -20.90 -1.29
CA ASP A 193 7.98 -20.60 -1.82
C ASP A 193 8.38 -19.13 -1.51
N ALA A 194 7.38 -18.21 -1.48
CA ALA A 194 7.59 -16.79 -1.20
C ALA A 194 7.30 -16.40 0.25
N LEU A 195 6.10 -16.66 0.77
CA LEU A 195 5.66 -16.20 2.09
C LEU A 195 6.04 -17.15 3.23
N ASP A 196 6.53 -18.34 2.92
CA ASP A 196 6.94 -19.39 3.90
C ASP A 196 5.85 -19.76 4.92
N VAL A 197 4.59 -19.84 4.45
CA VAL A 197 3.44 -20.17 5.30
C VAL A 197 3.48 -21.64 5.69
N ARG A 198 3.49 -21.94 6.99
CA ARG A 198 3.46 -23.30 7.53
C ARG A 198 2.09 -23.93 7.44
N GLU A 199 2.02 -25.26 7.51
CA GLU A 199 0.74 -25.96 7.57
C GLU A 199 -0.08 -25.49 8.78
N GLY A 200 -1.31 -25.06 8.53
CA GLY A 200 -2.22 -24.56 9.56
C GLY A 200 -1.97 -23.12 10.03
N GLN A 201 -0.88 -22.48 9.62
CA GLN A 201 -0.58 -21.09 10.02
C GLN A 201 -1.69 -20.12 9.60
N PRO A 202 -2.11 -19.19 10.47
CA PRO A 202 -3.08 -18.17 10.14
C PRO A 202 -2.58 -17.22 9.04
N VAL A 203 -3.50 -16.74 8.18
CA VAL A 203 -3.17 -15.83 7.08
C VAL A 203 -4.14 -14.65 7.02
N SER A 204 -3.62 -13.45 6.78
CA SER A 204 -4.41 -12.26 6.49
C SER A 204 -4.12 -11.78 5.07
N ILE A 205 -5.17 -11.68 4.24
CA ILE A 205 -5.08 -11.23 2.85
C ILE A 205 -5.70 -9.83 2.75
N TYR A 206 -4.95 -8.91 2.16
CA TYR A 206 -5.40 -7.58 1.78
C TYR A 206 -5.44 -7.48 0.26
N ALA A 207 -6.54 -7.02 -0.29
CA ALA A 207 -6.78 -7.03 -1.73
C ALA A 207 -7.79 -5.96 -2.14
N GLU A 208 -7.79 -5.58 -3.41
CA GLU A 208 -8.92 -4.85 -3.98
C GLU A 208 -10.07 -5.82 -4.27
N ARG A 209 -11.31 -5.31 -4.28
CA ARG A 209 -12.47 -6.16 -4.58
C ARG A 209 -12.41 -6.85 -5.95
N GLU A 210 -11.76 -6.22 -6.90
CA GLU A 210 -11.53 -6.78 -8.22
C GLU A 210 -10.68 -8.05 -8.18
N HIS A 211 -9.89 -8.23 -7.13
CA HIS A 211 -9.11 -9.45 -6.91
C HIS A 211 -9.92 -10.65 -6.41
N LEU A 212 -11.25 -10.52 -6.17
CA LEU A 212 -12.04 -11.61 -5.58
C LEU A 212 -11.83 -12.98 -6.25
N PRO A 213 -11.79 -13.11 -7.59
CA PRO A 213 -11.54 -14.42 -8.24
C PRO A 213 -10.15 -14.99 -7.93
N ILE A 214 -9.15 -14.13 -7.76
CA ILE A 214 -7.79 -14.52 -7.34
C ILE A 214 -7.81 -14.94 -5.88
N VAL A 215 -8.44 -14.15 -5.01
CA VAL A 215 -8.56 -14.41 -3.57
C VAL A 215 -9.29 -15.73 -3.30
N GLU A 216 -10.36 -16.05 -4.03
CA GLU A 216 -11.05 -17.34 -3.94
C GLU A 216 -10.09 -18.52 -4.16
N LYS A 217 -9.27 -18.45 -5.21
CA LYS A 217 -8.26 -19.48 -5.53
C LYS A 217 -7.23 -19.63 -4.41
N LEU A 218 -6.76 -18.51 -3.86
CA LEU A 218 -5.79 -18.47 -2.77
C LEU A 218 -6.39 -19.04 -1.46
N VAL A 219 -7.61 -18.64 -1.10
CA VAL A 219 -8.30 -19.09 0.11
C VAL A 219 -8.68 -20.57 0.03
N ASP A 220 -9.12 -21.07 -1.14
CA ASP A 220 -9.41 -22.50 -1.33
C ASP A 220 -8.17 -23.36 -1.11
N TYR A 221 -7.00 -22.90 -1.58
CA TYR A 221 -5.72 -23.55 -1.33
C TYR A 221 -5.36 -23.54 0.17
N LEU A 222 -5.51 -22.41 0.85
CA LEU A 222 -5.20 -22.29 2.28
C LEU A 222 -6.04 -23.27 3.10
N TYR A 223 -7.35 -23.30 2.88
CA TYR A 223 -8.23 -24.21 3.62
C TYR A 223 -8.00 -25.69 3.24
N GLY A 224 -7.85 -25.98 1.95
CA GLY A 224 -7.74 -27.36 1.46
C GLY A 224 -6.36 -27.98 1.60
N LYS A 225 -5.35 -27.32 1.03
CA LYS A 225 -3.99 -27.88 0.95
C LYS A 225 -3.11 -27.49 2.13
N ASN A 226 -3.21 -26.25 2.60
CA ASN A 226 -2.42 -25.77 3.73
C ASN A 226 -3.04 -26.04 5.10
N LYS A 227 -4.30 -26.50 5.14
CA LYS A 227 -5.08 -26.79 6.35
C LYS A 227 -5.19 -25.59 7.31
N THR A 228 -5.03 -24.39 6.79
CA THR A 228 -5.22 -23.15 7.52
C THR A 228 -6.68 -23.02 7.93
N LYS A 229 -6.95 -22.67 9.18
CA LYS A 229 -8.33 -22.49 9.69
C LYS A 229 -8.70 -21.04 9.92
N LEU A 230 -7.72 -20.19 10.21
CA LEU A 230 -7.89 -18.77 10.44
C LEU A 230 -7.38 -17.98 9.23
N VAL A 231 -8.31 -17.52 8.38
CA VAL A 231 -8.02 -16.64 7.25
C VAL A 231 -8.91 -15.41 7.36
N THR A 232 -8.31 -14.22 7.30
CA THR A 232 -9.04 -12.97 7.08
C THR A 232 -8.79 -12.45 5.69
N VAL A 233 -9.82 -11.86 5.09
CA VAL A 233 -9.72 -11.19 3.80
C VAL A 233 -10.28 -9.77 3.95
N ASN A 234 -9.46 -8.78 3.65
CA ASN A 234 -9.77 -7.37 3.75
C ASN A 234 -9.77 -6.76 2.34
N MET A 235 -10.97 -6.44 1.82
CA MET A 235 -11.15 -5.91 0.46
C MET A 235 -11.89 -4.57 0.41
N THR A 236 -12.13 -3.93 1.55
CA THR A 236 -12.90 -2.68 1.59
C THR A 236 -12.11 -1.53 2.15
N ARG A 237 -11.87 -0.53 1.31
CA ARG A 237 -11.33 0.78 1.70
C ARG A 237 -12.40 1.87 1.74
N ASP A 238 -13.62 1.57 1.26
CA ASP A 238 -14.71 2.54 1.11
C ASP A 238 -15.07 3.26 2.42
N SER A 239 -15.13 2.53 3.54
CA SER A 239 -15.42 3.16 4.84
C SER A 239 -14.36 4.18 5.26
N GLN A 240 -13.10 3.93 4.90
CA GLN A 240 -11.99 4.83 5.17
C GLN A 240 -12.01 6.06 4.26
N ILE A 241 -12.30 5.87 2.97
CA ILE A 241 -12.48 6.98 2.03
C ILE A 241 -13.61 7.90 2.51
N ASN A 242 -14.75 7.33 2.91
CA ASN A 242 -15.85 8.10 3.46
C ASN A 242 -15.49 8.80 4.79
N LYS A 243 -14.72 8.14 5.66
CA LYS A 243 -14.17 8.77 6.87
C LYS A 243 -13.32 9.98 6.52
N LEU A 244 -12.36 9.82 5.61
CA LEU A 244 -11.47 10.89 5.18
C LEU A 244 -12.23 12.05 4.51
N LYS A 245 -13.25 11.75 3.69
CA LYS A 245 -14.04 12.79 2.99
C LYS A 245 -15.01 13.53 3.90
N PHE A 246 -15.68 12.85 4.82
CA PHE A 246 -16.91 13.38 5.45
C PHE A 246 -16.93 13.40 6.98
N ALA A 247 -16.03 12.69 7.68
CA ALA A 247 -16.01 12.66 9.14
C ALA A 247 -15.58 14.00 9.75
N LYS A 248 -16.00 14.25 10.99
CA LYS A 248 -15.48 15.36 11.81
C LYS A 248 -14.00 15.16 12.12
N ASP A 249 -13.27 16.23 12.35
CA ASP A 249 -11.84 16.18 12.68
C ASP A 249 -11.55 15.32 13.91
N SER A 250 -12.39 15.42 14.94
CA SER A 250 -12.27 14.56 16.14
C SER A 250 -12.31 13.06 15.85
N VAL A 251 -13.05 12.65 14.80
CA VAL A 251 -13.11 11.25 14.36
C VAL A 251 -11.86 10.86 13.57
N LEU A 252 -11.26 11.81 12.81
CA LEU A 252 -10.00 11.59 12.11
C LEU A 252 -8.84 11.40 13.08
N GLU A 253 -8.88 12.08 14.23
CA GLU A 253 -7.87 12.02 15.29
C GLU A 253 -8.08 10.86 16.28
N GLU A 254 -9.18 10.11 16.15
CA GLU A 254 -9.45 8.96 17.02
C GLU A 254 -8.45 7.83 16.78
N ALA A 255 -7.86 7.32 17.87
CA ALA A 255 -6.95 6.18 17.82
C ALA A 255 -7.68 4.92 17.31
N PRO A 256 -7.11 4.16 16.38
CA PRO A 256 -7.76 2.97 15.81
C PRO A 256 -7.61 1.74 16.73
N THR A 257 -8.27 1.75 17.89
CA THR A 257 -8.16 0.70 18.92
C THR A 257 -8.48 -0.70 18.41
N ALA A 258 -9.52 -0.83 17.58
CA ALA A 258 -9.90 -2.10 16.96
C ALA A 258 -8.78 -2.64 16.03
N THR A 259 -8.15 -1.76 15.24
CA THR A 259 -7.02 -2.13 14.38
C THR A 259 -5.79 -2.52 15.20
N LYS A 260 -5.54 -1.81 16.30
CA LYS A 260 -4.43 -2.13 17.22
C LYS A 260 -4.59 -3.55 17.79
N ARG A 261 -5.77 -3.86 18.34
CA ARG A 261 -6.10 -5.19 18.88
C ARG A 261 -5.94 -6.29 17.83
N MET A 262 -6.44 -6.07 16.62
CA MET A 262 -6.27 -7.01 15.50
C MET A 262 -4.78 -7.27 15.21
N LYS A 263 -3.96 -6.22 15.13
CA LYS A 263 -2.52 -6.34 14.86
C LYS A 263 -1.78 -7.05 16.00
N GLU A 264 -2.14 -6.78 17.25
CA GLU A 264 -1.58 -7.46 18.43
C GLU A 264 -1.91 -8.96 18.40
N GLU A 265 -3.15 -9.35 18.07
CA GLU A 265 -3.51 -10.75 17.91
C GLU A 265 -2.76 -11.40 16.74
N PHE A 266 -2.65 -10.71 15.60
CA PHE A 266 -1.92 -11.21 14.44
C PHE A 266 -0.44 -11.44 14.74
N TYR A 267 0.20 -10.51 15.42
CA TYR A 267 1.58 -10.65 15.88
C TYR A 267 1.77 -11.84 16.82
N ASN A 268 0.86 -12.03 17.78
CA ASN A 268 0.94 -13.12 18.77
C ASN A 268 0.64 -14.50 18.18
N LYS A 269 -0.16 -14.58 17.12
CA LYS A 269 -0.55 -15.83 16.45
C LYS A 269 0.30 -16.13 15.20
N ASP A 270 1.40 -15.42 14.97
CA ASP A 270 2.25 -15.60 13.78
C ASP A 270 1.45 -15.56 12.46
N VAL A 271 0.59 -14.56 12.31
CA VAL A 271 -0.24 -14.42 11.12
C VAL A 271 0.60 -13.97 9.94
N ALA A 272 0.65 -14.76 8.88
CA ALA A 272 1.30 -14.34 7.64
C ALA A 272 0.45 -13.31 6.89
N TYR A 273 1.07 -12.23 6.40
CA TYR A 273 0.39 -11.17 5.66
C TYR A 273 0.63 -11.29 4.16
N LEU A 274 -0.45 -11.32 3.39
CA LEU A 274 -0.41 -11.18 1.94
C LEU A 274 -1.15 -9.90 1.52
N VAL A 275 -0.48 -9.04 0.79
CA VAL A 275 -1.06 -7.85 0.15
C VAL A 275 -1.03 -8.05 -1.36
N LEU A 276 -2.18 -8.05 -2.02
CA LEU A 276 -2.28 -8.00 -3.47
C LEU A 276 -2.25 -6.54 -3.92
N ASP A 277 -1.13 -6.12 -4.49
CA ASP A 277 -0.91 -4.74 -4.96
C ASP A 277 -1.51 -4.54 -6.36
N GLY A 278 -2.52 -3.71 -6.44
CA GLY A 278 -3.28 -3.33 -7.64
C GLY A 278 -4.17 -2.13 -7.33
N GLU A 279 -3.75 -1.32 -6.37
CA GLU A 279 -4.48 -0.16 -5.88
C GLU A 279 -4.69 0.90 -6.98
N ASP A 280 -5.82 1.59 -6.94
CA ASP A 280 -6.06 2.78 -7.77
C ASP A 280 -5.12 3.92 -7.30
N PRO A 281 -4.13 4.34 -8.10
CA PRO A 281 -3.17 5.36 -7.69
C PRO A 281 -3.80 6.75 -7.47
N ARG A 282 -5.05 6.95 -7.95
CA ARG A 282 -5.81 8.20 -7.84
C ARG A 282 -6.90 8.18 -6.78
N MET A 283 -7.00 7.11 -6.00
CA MET A 283 -8.06 6.91 -5.00
C MET A 283 -8.19 8.09 -4.02
N MET A 284 -7.09 8.80 -3.74
CA MET A 284 -7.03 9.91 -2.80
C MET A 284 -7.05 11.31 -3.45
N GLU A 285 -7.14 11.39 -4.79
CA GLU A 285 -6.99 12.65 -5.54
C GLU A 285 -7.98 13.74 -5.08
N ASP A 286 -9.21 13.35 -4.80
CA ASP A 286 -10.31 14.26 -4.38
C ASP A 286 -10.35 14.49 -2.86
N ILE A 287 -9.39 14.02 -2.09
CA ILE A 287 -9.38 14.14 -0.63
C ILE A 287 -8.44 15.28 -0.22
N ASP A 288 -8.93 16.11 0.71
CA ASP A 288 -8.13 17.17 1.31
C ASP A 288 -6.91 16.56 2.03
N SER A 289 -5.72 17.03 1.65
CA SER A 289 -4.44 16.54 2.17
C SER A 289 -4.33 16.73 3.69
N ASP A 290 -4.86 17.81 4.26
CA ASP A 290 -4.80 18.07 5.71
C ASP A 290 -5.61 17.01 6.48
N ARG A 291 -6.71 16.52 5.92
CA ARG A 291 -7.55 15.47 6.52
C ARG A 291 -6.83 14.12 6.51
N ILE A 292 -6.16 13.80 5.40
CA ILE A 292 -5.35 12.57 5.29
C ILE A 292 -4.23 12.58 6.33
N VAL A 293 -3.50 13.70 6.44
CA VAL A 293 -2.41 13.87 7.40
C VAL A 293 -2.89 13.72 8.83
N LYS A 294 -4.01 14.37 9.17
CA LYS A 294 -4.59 14.31 10.51
C LYS A 294 -4.90 12.87 10.92
N ASN A 295 -5.58 12.12 10.04
CA ASN A 295 -5.90 10.70 10.29
C ASN A 295 -4.63 9.83 10.33
N SER A 296 -3.68 10.06 9.43
CA SER A 296 -2.41 9.32 9.38
C SER A 296 -1.58 9.51 10.64
N ARG A 297 -1.49 10.75 11.15
CA ARG A 297 -0.76 11.06 12.39
C ARG A 297 -1.34 10.33 13.60
N ALA A 298 -2.67 10.33 13.75
CA ALA A 298 -3.34 9.63 14.84
C ALA A 298 -3.13 8.11 14.75
N THR A 299 -3.26 7.55 13.55
CA THR A 299 -3.04 6.13 13.28
C THR A 299 -1.60 5.72 13.58
N ARG A 300 -0.61 6.46 13.06
CA ARG A 300 0.82 6.20 13.26
C ARG A 300 1.16 6.20 14.74
N LYS A 301 0.79 7.25 15.46
CA LYS A 301 1.07 7.36 16.91
C LYS A 301 0.52 6.16 17.69
N SER A 302 -0.66 5.67 17.32
CA SER A 302 -1.32 4.55 18.01
C SER A 302 -0.75 3.18 17.67
N LEU A 303 -0.24 2.99 16.44
CA LEU A 303 0.15 1.68 15.92
C LEU A 303 1.66 1.49 15.75
N GLU A 304 2.50 2.53 16.00
CA GLU A 304 3.94 2.51 15.70
C GLU A 304 4.65 1.28 16.27
N GLU A 305 4.46 0.99 17.55
CA GLU A 305 5.14 -0.12 18.22
C GLU A 305 4.76 -1.47 17.61
N ILE A 306 3.45 -1.74 17.51
CA ILE A 306 2.98 -3.05 16.98
C ILE A 306 3.28 -3.18 15.50
N GLN A 307 3.25 -2.09 14.75
CA GLN A 307 3.59 -2.10 13.32
C GLN A 307 5.06 -2.42 13.10
N ASN A 308 5.96 -1.85 13.90
CA ASN A 308 7.39 -2.15 13.84
C ASN A 308 7.66 -3.63 14.17
N LYS A 309 6.98 -4.20 15.18
CA LYS A 309 7.06 -5.63 15.48
C LYS A 309 6.60 -6.50 14.31
N ILE A 310 5.46 -6.16 13.69
CA ILE A 310 4.94 -6.91 12.53
C ILE A 310 5.93 -6.89 11.38
N VAL A 311 6.42 -5.73 10.99
CA VAL A 311 7.32 -5.58 9.83
C VAL A 311 8.65 -6.30 10.01
N ASN A 312 9.17 -6.35 11.23
CA ASN A 312 10.49 -6.93 11.50
C ASN A 312 10.46 -8.38 12.00
N GLU A 313 9.31 -8.92 12.40
CA GLU A 313 9.29 -10.17 13.15
C GLU A 313 8.34 -11.25 12.61
N ILE A 314 7.36 -10.91 11.74
CA ILE A 314 6.43 -11.89 11.18
C ILE A 314 6.40 -11.83 9.64
N PRO A 315 6.05 -12.95 8.97
CA PRO A 315 6.13 -13.03 7.51
C PRO A 315 5.08 -12.15 6.82
N TRP A 316 5.52 -11.38 5.82
CA TRP A 316 4.64 -10.60 4.96
C TRP A 316 5.15 -10.58 3.51
N LEU A 317 4.20 -10.48 2.59
CA LEU A 317 4.46 -10.40 1.15
C LEU A 317 3.54 -9.37 0.51
N VAL A 318 4.11 -8.43 -0.23
CA VAL A 318 3.39 -7.60 -1.20
C VAL A 318 3.58 -8.21 -2.58
N TYR A 319 2.47 -8.56 -3.22
CA TYR A 319 2.44 -9.31 -4.49
C TYR A 319 1.72 -8.48 -5.55
N TYR A 320 2.39 -8.15 -6.64
CA TYR A 320 1.77 -7.41 -7.73
C TYR A 320 0.66 -8.22 -8.40
N ALA A 321 -0.54 -7.68 -8.34
CA ALA A 321 -1.74 -8.20 -8.97
C ALA A 321 -2.54 -7.02 -9.54
N PRO A 322 -2.43 -6.70 -10.84
CA PRO A 322 -3.06 -5.52 -11.41
C PRO A 322 -4.59 -5.57 -11.34
N THR A 323 -5.22 -4.39 -11.28
CA THR A 323 -6.65 -4.17 -11.43
C THR A 323 -6.94 -3.30 -12.66
N THR A 324 -8.20 -3.21 -13.08
CA THR A 324 -8.58 -2.30 -14.19
C THR A 324 -8.20 -0.86 -13.90
N LYS A 325 -8.22 -0.44 -12.63
CA LYS A 325 -7.90 0.93 -12.20
C LYS A 325 -6.40 1.18 -12.13
N SER A 326 -5.61 0.23 -11.63
CA SER A 326 -4.16 0.37 -11.60
C SER A 326 -3.53 0.37 -13.01
N CYS A 327 -4.24 -0.19 -14.01
CA CYS A 327 -3.76 -0.25 -15.39
C CYS A 327 -3.89 1.06 -16.17
N VAL A 328 -4.72 2.02 -15.74
CA VAL A 328 -5.06 3.20 -16.56
C VAL A 328 -3.83 4.00 -16.97
N ASP A 329 -2.92 4.22 -16.02
CA ASP A 329 -1.72 5.03 -16.26
C ASP A 329 -0.61 4.24 -16.96
N ALA A 330 -0.50 2.94 -16.64
CA ALA A 330 0.49 2.06 -17.24
C ALA A 330 0.17 1.68 -18.70
N TYR A 331 -1.11 1.72 -19.09
CA TYR A 331 -1.57 1.36 -20.44
C TYR A 331 -2.42 2.47 -21.07
N PRO A 332 -1.88 3.68 -21.26
CA PRO A 332 -2.63 4.84 -21.74
C PRO A 332 -3.27 4.62 -23.12
N GLU A 333 -2.68 3.74 -23.95
CA GLU A 333 -3.23 3.35 -25.26
C GLU A 333 -4.56 2.56 -25.11
N LEU A 334 -4.83 1.97 -23.96
CA LEU A 334 -6.02 1.17 -23.66
C LEU A 334 -6.94 1.82 -22.61
N LYS A 335 -6.78 3.10 -22.32
CA LYS A 335 -7.53 3.79 -21.26
C LYS A 335 -9.05 3.67 -21.35
N ASN A 336 -9.59 3.51 -22.56
CA ASN A 336 -11.02 3.33 -22.82
C ASN A 336 -11.44 1.86 -22.93
N GLU A 337 -10.51 0.91 -22.76
CA GLU A 337 -10.71 -0.52 -22.88
C GLU A 337 -10.16 -1.24 -21.64
N PRO A 338 -10.69 -0.98 -20.43
CA PRO A 338 -10.07 -1.39 -19.17
C PRO A 338 -9.92 -2.92 -19.05
N VAL A 339 -10.82 -3.71 -19.64
CA VAL A 339 -10.71 -5.18 -19.63
C VAL A 339 -9.54 -5.64 -20.48
N LYS A 340 -9.29 -5.01 -21.65
CA LYS A 340 -8.12 -5.32 -22.50
C LYS A 340 -6.83 -4.86 -21.82
N ALA A 341 -6.85 -3.70 -21.15
CA ALA A 341 -5.71 -3.23 -20.38
C ALA A 341 -5.36 -4.23 -19.28
N LEU A 342 -6.34 -4.73 -18.52
CA LEU A 342 -6.14 -5.75 -17.49
C LEU A 342 -5.61 -7.06 -18.06
N SER A 343 -6.18 -7.58 -19.17
CA SER A 343 -5.69 -8.79 -19.84
C SER A 343 -4.21 -8.65 -20.22
N LYS A 344 -3.83 -7.49 -20.80
CA LYS A 344 -2.43 -7.20 -21.12
C LYS A 344 -1.58 -7.13 -19.86
N ALA A 345 -2.05 -6.43 -18.82
CA ALA A 345 -1.36 -6.29 -17.55
C ALA A 345 -1.13 -7.65 -16.85
N PHE A 346 -2.08 -8.59 -16.93
CA PHE A 346 -1.89 -9.94 -16.39
C PHE A 346 -0.79 -10.72 -17.15
N LYS A 347 -0.69 -10.56 -18.46
CA LYS A 347 0.39 -11.18 -19.27
C LYS A 347 1.75 -10.59 -18.92
N ASP A 348 1.82 -9.26 -18.77
CA ASP A 348 3.04 -8.58 -18.34
C ASP A 348 3.39 -8.97 -16.89
N ALA A 349 2.40 -9.00 -15.97
CA ALA A 349 2.58 -9.40 -14.57
C ALA A 349 3.10 -10.84 -14.40
N ASN A 350 2.70 -11.77 -15.29
CA ASN A 350 3.25 -13.14 -15.25
C ASN A 350 4.77 -13.16 -15.45
N LYS A 351 5.30 -12.28 -16.30
CA LYS A 351 6.75 -12.12 -16.52
C LYS A 351 7.41 -11.33 -15.38
N ILE A 352 6.80 -10.22 -15.02
CA ILE A 352 7.26 -9.33 -13.95
C ILE A 352 7.40 -10.09 -12.64
N ASN A 353 6.42 -10.91 -12.27
CA ASN A 353 6.42 -11.69 -11.03
C ASN A 353 7.24 -12.99 -11.13
N ARG A 354 7.96 -13.22 -12.24
CA ARG A 354 8.79 -14.42 -12.44
C ARG A 354 8.04 -15.75 -12.21
N MET A 355 6.76 -15.80 -12.59
CA MET A 355 5.92 -16.98 -12.35
C MET A 355 6.49 -18.24 -12.97
N GLY A 356 6.61 -19.31 -12.17
CA GLY A 356 7.24 -20.57 -12.55
C GLY A 356 8.78 -20.55 -12.51
N HIS A 357 9.42 -19.38 -12.32
CA HIS A 357 10.87 -19.19 -12.28
C HIS A 357 11.35 -18.50 -10.99
N LEU A 358 10.48 -18.41 -9.98
CA LEU A 358 10.76 -17.66 -8.76
C LEU A 358 11.99 -18.21 -8.02
N HIS A 359 12.15 -19.53 -7.95
CA HIS A 359 13.30 -20.15 -7.27
C HIS A 359 14.63 -19.78 -7.91
N GLU A 360 14.73 -19.94 -9.23
CA GLU A 360 15.93 -19.58 -10.01
C GLU A 360 16.28 -18.10 -9.85
N HIS A 361 15.23 -17.24 -9.88
CA HIS A 361 15.40 -15.81 -9.71
C HIS A 361 15.94 -15.43 -8.31
N VAL A 362 15.41 -16.08 -7.26
CA VAL A 362 15.89 -15.90 -5.87
C VAL A 362 17.36 -16.31 -5.73
N GLU A 363 17.78 -17.42 -6.37
CA GLU A 363 19.17 -17.84 -6.37
C GLU A 363 20.09 -16.83 -7.06
N ASN A 364 19.65 -16.29 -8.20
CA ASN A 364 20.37 -15.25 -8.94
C ASN A 364 20.54 -13.97 -8.12
N LEU A 365 19.48 -13.50 -7.45
CA LEU A 365 19.57 -12.32 -6.58
C LEU A 365 20.46 -12.56 -5.38
N SER A 366 20.35 -13.73 -4.76
CA SER A 366 21.22 -14.13 -3.64
C SER A 366 22.69 -14.18 -4.06
N HIS A 367 22.97 -14.69 -5.28
CA HIS A 367 24.32 -14.67 -5.84
C HIS A 367 24.85 -13.24 -6.00
N ARG A 368 24.04 -12.31 -6.56
CA ARG A 368 24.41 -10.89 -6.70
C ARG A 368 24.69 -10.25 -5.34
N ALA A 369 23.83 -10.49 -4.33
CA ALA A 369 24.03 -9.98 -2.97
C ALA A 369 25.33 -10.51 -2.34
N ASN A 370 25.64 -11.80 -2.51
CA ASN A 370 26.89 -12.39 -2.02
C ASN A 370 28.11 -11.76 -2.69
N LYS A 371 28.05 -11.52 -4.01
CA LYS A 371 29.15 -10.83 -4.72
C LYS A 371 29.36 -9.41 -4.21
N MET A 372 28.28 -8.67 -3.96
CA MET A 372 28.38 -7.34 -3.35
C MET A 372 28.97 -7.40 -1.93
N ASN A 373 28.59 -8.40 -1.13
CA ASN A 373 29.13 -8.58 0.21
C ASN A 373 30.62 -8.96 0.18
N GLU A 374 31.05 -9.81 -0.76
CA GLU A 374 32.49 -10.07 -1.02
C GLU A 374 33.27 -8.78 -1.33
N LEU A 375 32.69 -7.88 -2.12
CA LEU A 375 33.31 -6.57 -2.39
C LEU A 375 33.42 -5.71 -1.14
N LEU A 376 32.34 -5.62 -0.32
CA LEU A 376 32.37 -4.86 0.94
C LEU A 376 33.45 -5.39 1.90
N ASP A 377 33.55 -6.73 2.06
CA ASP A 377 34.54 -7.38 2.94
C ASP A 377 35.97 -7.15 2.43
N ASN A 378 36.17 -7.01 1.11
CA ASN A 378 37.46 -6.64 0.48
C ASN A 378 37.73 -5.13 0.45
N GLY A 379 36.88 -4.30 1.07
CA GLY A 379 37.10 -2.87 1.21
C GLY A 379 36.54 -1.99 0.08
N TYR A 380 35.82 -2.59 -0.90
CA TYR A 380 35.12 -1.83 -1.96
C TYR A 380 33.77 -1.34 -1.43
N ARG A 381 33.79 -0.32 -0.57
CA ARG A 381 32.60 0.15 0.14
C ARG A 381 31.95 1.40 -0.45
N THR A 382 32.63 2.13 -1.31
CA THR A 382 32.11 3.34 -1.94
C THR A 382 31.56 3.01 -3.33
N LEU A 383 30.28 3.24 -3.54
CA LEU A 383 29.67 3.18 -4.88
C LEU A 383 29.73 4.53 -5.55
N HIS A 384 30.12 4.54 -6.83
CA HIS A 384 30.22 5.71 -7.67
C HIS A 384 29.27 5.58 -8.86
N TYR A 385 28.31 6.49 -8.93
CA TYR A 385 27.29 6.58 -9.97
C TYR A 385 27.70 7.65 -10.96
N VAL A 386 27.77 7.32 -12.24
CA VAL A 386 28.13 8.26 -13.32
C VAL A 386 27.14 8.12 -14.46
N SER A 387 26.44 9.20 -14.80
CA SER A 387 25.62 9.24 -16.00
C SER A 387 26.44 9.54 -17.25
N VAL A 388 26.07 8.91 -18.35
CA VAL A 388 26.75 9.05 -19.64
C VAL A 388 25.77 9.48 -20.73
N ASP A 389 26.25 10.27 -21.67
CA ASP A 389 25.50 10.62 -22.86
C ASP A 389 25.31 9.38 -23.76
N ALA A 390 24.05 9.08 -24.12
CA ALA A 390 23.68 7.87 -24.86
C ALA A 390 24.36 7.71 -26.22
N LYS A 391 24.82 8.81 -26.85
CA LYS A 391 25.45 8.80 -28.18
C LYS A 391 26.97 8.66 -28.10
N THR A 392 27.56 9.30 -27.11
CA THR A 392 29.03 9.39 -26.99
C THR A 392 29.63 8.46 -25.96
N GLY A 393 28.82 7.94 -25.03
CA GLY A 393 29.24 7.13 -23.88
C GLY A 393 30.09 7.91 -22.86
N LYS A 394 30.23 9.22 -23.02
CA LYS A 394 31.03 10.08 -22.10
C LYS A 394 30.17 10.61 -20.95
N PRO A 395 30.76 10.87 -19.78
CA PRO A 395 30.05 11.52 -18.68
C PRO A 395 29.31 12.78 -19.14
N ASP A 396 28.04 12.92 -18.79
CA ASP A 396 27.18 14.06 -19.16
C ASP A 396 27.00 15.09 -18.03
N GLY A 397 27.53 14.80 -16.85
CA GLY A 397 27.52 15.67 -15.68
C GLY A 397 26.19 15.77 -14.94
N LYS A 398 25.17 15.03 -15.34
CA LYS A 398 23.88 15.01 -14.62
C LYS A 398 23.95 14.21 -13.34
N THR A 399 24.75 13.13 -13.36
CA THR A 399 25.06 12.32 -12.19
C THR A 399 26.56 12.07 -12.13
N ASP A 400 27.17 12.53 -11.05
CA ASP A 400 28.51 12.18 -10.58
C ASP A 400 28.41 12.16 -9.05
N PHE A 401 28.16 10.97 -8.51
CA PHE A 401 27.70 10.80 -7.14
C PHE A 401 28.34 9.61 -6.48
N LYS A 402 28.79 9.79 -5.23
CA LYS A 402 29.41 8.75 -4.41
C LYS A 402 28.68 8.58 -3.09
N VAL A 403 28.59 7.34 -2.62
CA VAL A 403 28.05 6.99 -1.31
C VAL A 403 28.81 5.79 -0.75
N THR A 404 29.12 5.80 0.54
CA THR A 404 29.93 4.76 1.20
C THR A 404 29.08 3.94 2.16
N MET A 405 29.27 2.62 2.13
CA MET A 405 28.64 1.68 3.03
C MET A 405 29.40 1.61 4.36
N SER A 406 28.67 1.45 5.48
CA SER A 406 29.26 1.17 6.78
C SER A 406 30.06 -0.16 6.74
N PRO A 407 31.12 -0.30 7.55
CA PRO A 407 31.78 -1.61 7.70
C PRO A 407 30.84 -2.74 8.14
N ASN A 408 29.72 -2.39 8.78
CA ASN A 408 28.68 -3.35 9.20
C ASN A 408 27.56 -3.50 8.16
N SER A 409 27.57 -2.76 7.05
CA SER A 409 26.55 -2.92 6.01
C SER A 409 26.67 -4.29 5.35
N GLN A 410 25.54 -4.85 5.01
CA GLN A 410 25.41 -6.06 4.20
C GLN A 410 24.35 -5.87 3.13
N PHE A 411 24.62 -6.35 1.92
CA PHE A 411 23.59 -6.42 0.88
C PHE A 411 22.65 -7.57 1.16
N MET A 412 21.37 -7.26 1.11
CA MET A 412 20.26 -8.20 1.20
C MET A 412 19.67 -8.42 -0.18
N ALA A 413 18.99 -9.55 -0.38
CA ALA A 413 18.26 -9.82 -1.62
C ALA A 413 17.14 -10.83 -1.37
N ALA A 414 16.11 -10.74 -2.17
CA ALA A 414 15.03 -11.70 -2.33
C ALA A 414 14.35 -12.15 -1.04
N LYS A 415 15.04 -12.76 -0.08
CA LYS A 415 14.45 -13.29 1.16
C LYS A 415 14.98 -12.58 2.40
N THR A 416 14.05 -12.26 3.30
CA THR A 416 14.33 -11.76 4.65
C THR A 416 14.09 -12.86 5.66
N HIS A 417 15.03 -13.05 6.58
CA HIS A 417 14.88 -13.97 7.70
C HIS A 417 14.20 -13.27 8.88
N PHE A 418 13.05 -13.80 9.30
CA PHE A 418 12.30 -13.35 10.47
C PHE A 418 12.59 -14.30 11.65
N ALA A 419 13.51 -13.91 12.52
CA ALA A 419 14.05 -14.78 13.56
C ALA A 419 13.03 -15.27 14.59
N LYS A 420 12.02 -14.44 14.92
CA LYS A 420 11.03 -14.73 15.97
C LYS A 420 10.34 -16.08 15.78
N TYR A 421 9.88 -16.34 14.57
CA TYR A 421 9.20 -17.59 14.21
C TYR A 421 9.97 -18.39 13.16
N ASN A 422 11.21 -17.98 12.84
CA ASN A 422 12.10 -18.65 11.91
C ASN A 422 11.51 -18.78 10.48
N HIS A 423 11.02 -17.69 9.91
CA HIS A 423 10.55 -17.62 8.54
C HIS A 423 11.60 -17.06 7.60
N ASN A 424 11.63 -17.54 6.34
CA ASN A 424 12.43 -16.98 5.26
C ASN A 424 11.50 -16.52 4.13
N THR A 425 11.15 -15.26 4.15
CA THR A 425 10.05 -14.69 3.35
C THR A 425 10.57 -13.75 2.30
N MET A 426 10.04 -13.84 1.09
CA MET A 426 10.15 -12.77 0.09
C MET A 426 9.15 -11.69 0.47
N CYS A 427 9.66 -10.49 0.76
CA CYS A 427 8.78 -9.40 1.16
C CYS A 427 8.04 -8.76 -0.03
N ASN A 428 8.64 -8.81 -1.23
CA ASN A 428 8.10 -8.24 -2.46
C ASN A 428 8.11 -9.25 -3.61
N ILE A 429 7.05 -9.26 -4.42
CA ILE A 429 7.01 -9.86 -5.75
C ILE A 429 6.32 -8.84 -6.69
N PRO A 430 7.01 -8.30 -7.68
CA PRO A 430 8.40 -8.60 -8.05
C PRO A 430 9.42 -8.12 -7.02
N THR A 431 10.60 -8.72 -7.04
CA THR A 431 11.82 -8.21 -6.44
C THR A 431 12.95 -8.41 -7.43
N GLU A 432 13.64 -7.33 -7.79
CA GLU A 432 14.72 -7.34 -8.80
C GLU A 432 16.01 -6.76 -8.24
N GLU A 433 16.01 -6.38 -6.97
CA GLU A 433 17.04 -5.63 -6.31
C GLU A 433 17.95 -6.46 -5.40
N VAL A 434 19.17 -5.95 -5.22
CA VAL A 434 20.00 -6.20 -4.07
C VAL A 434 20.27 -4.87 -3.37
N PHE A 435 19.97 -4.77 -2.08
CA PHE A 435 19.91 -3.50 -1.38
C PHE A 435 20.67 -3.50 -0.04
N THR A 436 21.05 -2.31 0.40
CA THR A 436 21.74 -2.12 1.68
C THR A 436 21.48 -0.72 2.25
N SER A 437 21.86 -0.52 3.50
CA SER A 437 21.81 0.80 4.16
C SER A 437 23.20 1.45 4.15
N PRO A 438 23.34 2.66 3.57
CA PRO A 438 24.60 3.38 3.52
C PRO A 438 24.90 4.11 4.83
N GLN A 439 26.12 4.58 4.98
CA GLN A 439 26.52 5.49 6.04
C GLN A 439 26.03 6.91 5.75
N ALA A 440 25.27 7.49 6.67
CA ALA A 440 24.44 8.69 6.45
C ALA A 440 25.22 9.98 6.17
N ASP A 441 26.50 10.05 6.49
CA ASP A 441 27.35 11.24 6.34
C ASP A 441 28.34 11.15 5.15
N THR A 442 28.12 10.21 4.22
CA THR A 442 29.09 9.90 3.16
C THR A 442 28.63 10.27 1.75
N ALA A 443 27.35 10.53 1.56
CA ALA A 443 26.85 10.91 0.24
C ALA A 443 27.48 12.24 -0.25
N GLU A 444 28.01 12.22 -1.48
CA GLU A 444 28.75 13.34 -2.05
C GLU A 444 28.53 13.47 -3.56
N GLY A 445 28.32 14.68 -4.07
CA GLY A 445 28.18 14.94 -5.50
C GLY A 445 26.75 15.28 -5.94
N VAL A 446 26.50 15.17 -7.24
CA VAL A 446 25.20 15.46 -7.85
C VAL A 446 24.57 14.19 -8.40
N ILE A 447 23.26 14.06 -8.24
CA ILE A 447 22.51 12.91 -8.74
C ILE A 447 21.15 13.34 -9.27
N SER A 448 20.80 12.83 -10.45
CA SER A 448 19.52 13.09 -11.11
C SER A 448 18.68 11.82 -11.11
N ALA A 449 17.40 11.95 -10.75
CA ALA A 449 16.46 10.87 -10.93
C ALA A 449 16.23 10.61 -12.43
N THR A 450 16.14 9.33 -12.78
CA THR A 450 15.89 8.87 -14.16
C THR A 450 14.41 8.62 -14.44
N MET A 451 13.58 8.55 -13.40
CA MET A 451 12.12 8.38 -13.47
C MET A 451 11.42 9.38 -12.55
N PRO A 452 10.15 9.70 -12.81
CA PRO A 452 9.32 10.48 -11.89
C PRO A 452 9.14 9.76 -10.55
N LEU A 453 8.91 10.54 -9.48
CA LEU A 453 8.60 10.03 -8.15
C LEU A 453 7.14 10.33 -7.81
N SER A 454 6.37 9.31 -7.47
CA SER A 454 5.06 9.51 -6.84
C SER A 454 5.25 9.81 -5.34
N LEU A 455 4.95 11.03 -4.93
CA LEU A 455 5.11 11.49 -3.57
C LEU A 455 3.82 12.15 -3.08
N ASN A 456 3.22 11.61 -2.01
CA ASN A 456 2.01 12.18 -1.41
C ASN A 456 0.84 12.38 -2.41
N GLY A 457 0.66 11.43 -3.34
CA GLY A 457 -0.40 11.48 -4.36
C GLY A 457 -0.15 12.51 -5.47
N LYS A 458 1.09 13.01 -5.62
CA LYS A 458 1.51 13.90 -6.70
C LYS A 458 2.79 13.41 -7.35
N ILE A 459 2.93 13.64 -8.64
CA ILE A 459 4.12 13.24 -9.41
C ILE A 459 5.15 14.37 -9.37
N VAL A 460 6.36 14.06 -8.89
CA VAL A 460 7.53 14.94 -8.94
C VAL A 460 8.39 14.51 -10.11
N GLU A 461 8.68 15.43 -11.02
CA GLU A 461 9.43 15.16 -12.25
C GLU A 461 10.76 15.89 -12.28
N GLY A 462 11.79 15.30 -12.90
CA GLY A 462 13.08 15.93 -13.12
C GLY A 462 13.86 16.24 -11.83
N ILE A 463 13.81 15.34 -10.86
CA ILE A 463 14.48 15.51 -9.56
C ILE A 463 16.01 15.52 -9.74
N ARG A 464 16.66 16.47 -9.08
CA ARG A 464 18.11 16.61 -8.99
C ARG A 464 18.49 16.99 -7.57
N PHE A 465 19.40 16.21 -6.98
CA PHE A 465 19.95 16.46 -5.66
C PHE A 465 21.44 16.75 -5.73
N LYS A 466 21.91 17.66 -4.88
CA LYS A 466 23.33 17.81 -4.56
C LYS A 466 23.55 17.42 -3.10
N PHE A 467 24.50 16.53 -2.87
CA PHE A 467 24.89 16.10 -1.54
C PHE A 467 26.29 16.61 -1.19
N GLU A 468 26.44 17.02 0.08
CA GLU A 468 27.72 17.33 0.69
C GLU A 468 27.74 16.73 2.10
N LYS A 469 28.72 15.89 2.40
CA LYS A 469 28.87 15.19 3.69
C LYS A 469 27.56 14.52 4.15
N GLY A 470 26.93 13.83 3.22
CA GLY A 470 25.71 13.07 3.44
C GLY A 470 24.42 13.88 3.47
N LYS A 471 24.46 15.22 3.39
CA LYS A 471 23.27 16.08 3.39
C LYS A 471 22.90 16.56 2.00
N MET A 472 21.61 16.59 1.70
CA MET A 472 21.09 17.32 0.55
C MET A 472 21.26 18.83 0.79
N VAL A 473 22.16 19.46 0.04
CA VAL A 473 22.42 20.92 0.09
C VAL A 473 21.69 21.68 -1.02
N ASP A 474 21.31 21.01 -2.10
CA ASP A 474 20.45 21.56 -3.13
C ASP A 474 19.40 20.51 -3.59
N ILE A 475 18.17 20.96 -3.77
CA ILE A 475 17.02 20.15 -4.16
C ILE A 475 16.33 20.86 -5.31
N LYS A 476 16.25 20.23 -6.48
CA LYS A 476 15.60 20.74 -7.67
C LYS A 476 14.65 19.71 -8.26
N ALA A 477 13.56 20.17 -8.83
CA ALA A 477 12.68 19.38 -9.65
C ALA A 477 12.00 20.24 -10.73
N ASP A 478 11.64 19.64 -11.86
CA ASP A 478 10.97 20.36 -12.94
C ASP A 478 9.48 20.56 -12.63
N LYS A 479 8.90 19.66 -11.81
CA LYS A 479 7.51 19.71 -11.36
C LYS A 479 7.40 19.37 -9.88
N ASN A 480 6.59 20.10 -9.13
CA ASN A 480 6.33 19.92 -7.71
C ASN A 480 7.55 20.03 -6.78
N GLU A 481 8.57 20.84 -7.17
CA GLU A 481 9.81 21.09 -6.40
C GLU A 481 9.53 21.54 -4.96
N GLU A 482 8.65 22.54 -4.80
CA GLU A 482 8.32 23.09 -3.49
C GLU A 482 7.69 22.05 -2.55
N MET A 483 6.91 21.13 -3.11
CA MET A 483 6.34 20.03 -2.32
C MET A 483 7.42 19.06 -1.85
N LEU A 484 8.36 18.69 -2.74
CA LEU A 484 9.50 17.84 -2.41
C LEU A 484 10.36 18.45 -1.30
N LYS A 485 10.76 19.74 -1.45
CA LYS A 485 11.54 20.49 -0.44
C LYS A 485 10.85 20.49 0.91
N LYS A 486 9.56 20.76 0.92
CA LYS A 486 8.76 20.81 2.13
C LYS A 486 8.62 19.45 2.79
N HIS A 487 8.43 18.37 2.00
CA HIS A 487 8.39 17.01 2.51
C HIS A 487 9.70 16.65 3.22
N ILE A 488 10.83 16.95 2.60
CA ILE A 488 12.15 16.67 3.18
C ILE A 488 12.36 17.50 4.46
N ALA A 489 12.04 18.79 4.44
CA ALA A 489 12.21 19.68 5.59
C ALA A 489 11.26 19.36 6.77
N ALA A 490 10.13 18.72 6.52
CA ALA A 490 9.14 18.38 7.55
C ALA A 490 9.47 17.10 8.33
N ASN A 491 10.46 16.32 7.87
CA ASN A 491 10.81 15.04 8.48
C ASN A 491 12.29 15.05 8.90
N ASP A 492 12.54 14.73 10.17
CA ASP A 492 13.89 14.68 10.71
C ASP A 492 14.78 13.72 9.92
N ASN A 493 15.97 14.18 9.54
CA ASN A 493 16.96 13.42 8.75
C ASN A 493 16.46 12.88 7.39
N ALA A 494 15.39 13.42 6.83
CA ALA A 494 14.95 13.07 5.49
C ALA A 494 15.89 13.66 4.40
N ASP A 495 16.78 14.57 4.77
CA ASP A 495 17.82 15.15 3.92
C ASP A 495 19.05 14.24 3.75
N ARG A 496 18.99 12.97 4.18
CA ARG A 496 20.06 11.98 4.10
C ARG A 496 19.57 10.69 3.48
N LEU A 497 20.50 9.91 2.93
CA LEU A 497 20.16 8.59 2.39
C LEU A 497 19.94 7.57 3.49
N GLY A 498 19.00 6.66 3.23
CA GLY A 498 18.68 5.50 4.04
C GLY A 498 18.88 4.16 3.32
N GLU A 499 18.90 4.20 1.98
CA GLU A 499 19.04 2.98 1.18
C GLU A 499 19.86 3.22 -0.09
N VAL A 500 20.51 2.14 -0.50
CA VAL A 500 21.13 1.94 -1.82
C VAL A 500 20.65 0.61 -2.38
N ALA A 501 19.98 0.65 -3.53
CA ALA A 501 19.48 -0.53 -4.20
C ALA A 501 20.02 -0.62 -5.63
N LEU A 502 20.47 -1.83 -6.00
CA LEU A 502 21.05 -2.14 -7.29
C LEU A 502 20.10 -3.08 -8.05
N VAL A 503 19.59 -2.61 -9.17
CA VAL A 503 18.68 -3.34 -10.08
C VAL A 503 19.27 -3.29 -11.48
N ALA A 504 19.31 -4.44 -12.16
CA ALA A 504 19.78 -4.50 -13.54
C ALA A 504 19.05 -5.62 -14.30
N GLY A 505 18.65 -5.33 -15.55
CA GLY A 505 17.96 -6.29 -16.43
C GLY A 505 16.55 -6.64 -15.92
N SER A 506 15.84 -5.67 -15.36
CA SER A 506 14.49 -5.87 -14.82
C SER A 506 13.44 -6.06 -15.94
N PRO A 507 12.55 -7.07 -15.84
CA PRO A 507 11.44 -7.24 -16.78
C PRO A 507 10.43 -6.08 -16.71
N ILE A 508 10.42 -5.31 -15.62
CA ILE A 508 9.60 -4.12 -15.47
C ILE A 508 10.14 -3.03 -16.41
N ALA A 509 11.46 -2.78 -16.36
CA ALA A 509 12.12 -1.83 -17.26
C ALA A 509 11.92 -2.19 -18.74
N GLU A 510 11.91 -3.49 -19.09
CA GLU A 510 11.68 -3.97 -20.46
C GLU A 510 10.28 -3.60 -21.00
N THR A 511 9.30 -3.39 -20.13
CA THR A 511 7.97 -2.93 -20.54
C THR A 511 7.96 -1.51 -21.07
N GLY A 512 8.96 -0.69 -20.72
CA GLY A 512 9.03 0.73 -21.04
C GLY A 512 7.90 1.55 -20.43
N ARG A 513 7.25 1.06 -19.35
CA ARG A 513 6.06 1.65 -18.73
C ARG A 513 6.38 2.25 -17.37
N LEU A 514 5.66 3.31 -17.03
CA LEU A 514 5.58 3.86 -15.68
C LEU A 514 4.28 3.37 -15.05
N PHE A 515 4.38 2.68 -13.93
CA PHE A 515 3.22 2.06 -13.29
C PHE A 515 2.57 2.97 -12.24
N ASN A 516 3.27 3.99 -11.75
CA ASN A 516 2.89 4.78 -10.58
C ASN A 516 2.60 3.89 -9.35
N SER A 517 3.19 2.72 -9.34
CA SER A 517 3.24 1.78 -8.22
C SER A 517 4.68 1.75 -7.73
N THR A 518 4.86 2.04 -6.47
CA THR A 518 6.19 2.11 -5.93
C THR A 518 6.88 0.75 -5.91
N LEU A 519 6.14 -0.34 -5.65
CA LEU A 519 6.66 -1.71 -5.78
C LEU A 519 7.27 -1.96 -7.16
N LEU A 520 6.61 -1.51 -8.23
CA LEU A 520 7.07 -1.75 -9.59
C LEU A 520 8.17 -0.77 -10.01
N ASP A 521 7.98 0.51 -9.74
CA ASP A 521 8.87 1.53 -10.23
C ASP A 521 10.25 1.46 -9.55
N GLU A 522 10.35 1.08 -8.26
CA GLU A 522 11.62 0.80 -7.57
C GLU A 522 12.33 -0.44 -8.14
N ASN A 523 11.57 -1.49 -8.46
CA ASN A 523 12.11 -2.72 -9.03
C ASN A 523 12.39 -2.62 -10.55
N ALA A 524 12.08 -1.48 -11.18
CA ALA A 524 12.44 -1.21 -12.58
C ALA A 524 13.88 -0.76 -12.76
N SER A 525 14.51 -0.15 -11.75
CA SER A 525 15.81 0.52 -11.91
C SER A 525 16.56 0.63 -10.59
N CYS A 526 17.89 0.76 -10.65
CA CYS A 526 18.66 1.16 -9.48
C CYS A 526 18.03 2.40 -8.84
N HIS A 527 17.91 2.39 -7.53
CA HIS A 527 17.34 3.49 -6.78
C HIS A 527 18.12 3.78 -5.50
N LEU A 528 17.89 4.95 -4.99
CA LEU A 528 18.34 5.37 -3.66
C LEU A 528 17.11 5.81 -2.88
N ALA A 529 17.08 5.57 -1.57
CA ALA A 529 16.06 6.19 -0.73
C ALA A 529 16.63 7.30 0.14
N PHE A 530 15.90 8.39 0.24
CA PHE A 530 16.15 9.35 1.29
C PHE A 530 15.23 9.08 2.50
N GLY A 531 15.80 9.30 3.70
CA GLY A 531 15.10 9.05 4.95
C GLY A 531 15.59 7.82 5.70
N ASN A 532 14.68 6.98 6.18
CA ASN A 532 14.97 5.87 7.08
C ASN A 532 15.79 4.74 6.44
N SER A 533 16.69 4.15 7.23
CA SER A 533 17.45 2.96 6.83
C SER A 533 16.77 1.67 7.32
N TYR A 534 17.17 0.54 6.74
CA TYR A 534 16.76 -0.80 7.18
C TYR A 534 17.81 -1.40 8.11
N SER A 535 17.40 -1.71 9.35
CA SER A 535 18.28 -2.33 10.35
C SER A 535 18.77 -3.72 9.93
N MET A 536 17.96 -4.48 9.17
CA MET A 536 18.32 -5.80 8.65
C MET A 536 19.54 -5.76 7.70
N CYS A 537 19.86 -4.61 7.13
CA CYS A 537 21.04 -4.41 6.29
C CYS A 537 22.32 -4.15 7.09
N ILE A 538 22.28 -4.23 8.42
CA ILE A 538 23.41 -3.94 9.30
C ILE A 538 23.73 -5.17 10.15
N LYS A 539 24.90 -5.77 9.93
CA LYS A 539 25.41 -6.92 10.69
C LYS A 539 25.42 -6.58 12.20
N GLY A 540 24.83 -7.44 13.02
CA GLY A 540 24.75 -7.28 14.48
C GLY A 540 23.53 -6.47 14.97
N ALA A 541 22.69 -5.92 14.09
CA ALA A 541 21.48 -5.21 14.51
C ALA A 541 20.40 -6.15 15.06
N ASP A 542 20.38 -7.41 14.63
CA ASP A 542 19.47 -8.47 15.05
C ASP A 542 19.81 -9.07 16.43
N GLU A 543 20.98 -8.76 16.99
CA GLU A 543 21.39 -9.19 18.33
C GLU A 543 20.65 -8.42 19.45
N PHE A 544 20.06 -7.26 19.14
CA PHE A 544 19.40 -6.40 20.12
C PHE A 544 17.94 -6.81 20.33
N LYS A 545 17.59 -7.15 21.58
CA LYS A 545 16.18 -7.43 21.98
C LYS A 545 15.34 -6.17 22.13
N GLU A 546 15.97 -5.08 22.56
CA GLU A 546 15.27 -3.81 22.82
C GLU A 546 15.51 -2.83 21.66
N TYR A 547 14.44 -2.33 21.08
CA TYR A 547 14.47 -1.38 19.96
C TYR A 547 15.32 -0.13 20.26
N LYS A 548 15.33 0.33 21.51
CA LYS A 548 16.11 1.49 21.94
C LYS A 548 17.62 1.25 21.82
N ASP A 549 18.08 0.06 22.17
CA ASP A 549 19.50 -0.29 22.13
C ASP A 549 19.97 -0.49 20.69
N MET A 550 19.13 -1.12 19.86
CA MET A 550 19.36 -1.21 18.42
C MET A 550 19.46 0.18 17.78
N LYS A 551 18.55 1.12 18.10
CA LYS A 551 18.63 2.49 17.61
C LYS A 551 19.94 3.19 17.98
N LYS A 552 20.42 2.98 19.21
CA LYS A 552 21.70 3.54 19.66
C LYS A 552 22.85 2.95 18.84
N PHE A 553 22.89 1.64 18.68
CA PHE A 553 23.90 0.94 17.86
C PHE A 553 23.92 1.47 16.43
N LEU A 554 22.76 1.58 15.77
CA LEU A 554 22.66 2.12 14.41
C LEU A 554 23.17 3.57 14.32
N LYS A 555 22.85 4.41 15.31
CA LYS A 555 23.31 5.79 15.39
C LYS A 555 24.84 5.86 15.54
N ASP A 556 25.43 5.00 16.35
CA ASP A 556 26.89 4.94 16.55
C ASP A 556 27.62 4.53 15.26
N LEU A 557 26.99 3.72 14.41
CA LEU A 557 27.42 3.35 13.07
C LEU A 557 27.07 4.41 12.00
N LYS A 558 26.45 5.52 12.38
CA LYS A 558 25.98 6.60 11.49
C LYS A 558 24.97 6.11 10.44
N ILE A 559 24.13 5.16 10.78
CA ILE A 559 23.02 4.70 9.95
C ILE A 559 21.84 5.66 10.16
N ASN A 560 21.22 6.08 9.07
CA ASN A 560 20.17 7.09 9.12
C ASN A 560 18.89 6.57 9.78
N SER A 561 18.25 7.43 10.54
CA SER A 561 16.92 7.17 11.11
C SER A 561 16.02 8.38 10.88
N SER A 562 14.90 8.15 10.20
CA SER A 562 13.94 9.18 9.82
C SER A 562 12.52 8.63 9.93
N PRO A 563 11.50 9.49 10.13
CA PRO A 563 10.11 9.05 10.06
C PRO A 563 9.62 8.74 8.64
N THR A 564 10.39 9.02 7.60
CA THR A 564 10.04 8.77 6.20
C THR A 564 11.11 7.96 5.48
N HIS A 565 10.71 7.25 4.42
CA HIS A 565 11.57 6.52 3.50
C HIS A 565 10.96 6.69 2.11
N ASN A 566 11.71 7.23 1.17
CA ASN A 566 11.23 7.53 -0.16
C ASN A 566 12.28 7.21 -1.22
N ASP A 567 11.95 6.28 -2.12
CA ASP A 567 12.82 5.81 -3.17
C ASP A 567 12.73 6.72 -4.39
N PHE A 568 13.88 7.01 -5.01
CA PHE A 568 13.96 7.71 -6.28
C PHE A 568 14.91 6.96 -7.21
N MET A 569 14.43 6.67 -8.40
CA MET A 569 15.14 5.87 -9.39
C MET A 569 16.28 6.66 -10.02
N VAL A 570 17.46 6.04 -10.07
CA VAL A 570 18.70 6.66 -10.54
C VAL A 570 19.45 5.82 -11.56
N GLY A 571 18.96 4.62 -11.87
CA GLY A 571 19.59 3.66 -12.78
C GLY A 571 19.10 3.77 -14.22
N GLY A 572 19.48 2.78 -15.02
CA GLY A 572 19.14 2.63 -16.43
C GLY A 572 20.36 2.55 -17.32
N LYS A 573 20.17 2.36 -18.64
CA LYS A 573 21.24 2.11 -19.63
C LYS A 573 22.33 3.19 -19.68
N ASN A 574 22.00 4.40 -19.24
CA ASN A 574 22.92 5.55 -19.31
C ASN A 574 23.53 5.90 -17.94
N VAL A 575 23.45 5.01 -16.96
CA VAL A 575 24.10 5.19 -15.65
C VAL A 575 24.98 3.99 -15.36
N ASN A 576 26.26 4.23 -15.18
CA ASN A 576 27.24 3.24 -14.78
C ASN A 576 27.50 3.33 -13.28
N ILE A 577 27.70 2.19 -12.64
CA ILE A 577 27.98 2.10 -11.21
C ILE A 577 29.24 1.27 -11.02
N SER A 578 30.23 1.84 -10.33
CA SER A 578 31.45 1.15 -9.93
C SER A 578 31.63 1.15 -8.41
N ALA A 579 32.29 0.14 -7.88
CA ALA A 579 32.71 0.07 -6.49
C ALA A 579 34.19 0.50 -6.36
N ILE A 580 34.48 1.35 -5.38
CA ILE A 580 35.79 1.88 -5.11
C ILE A 580 36.34 1.32 -3.81
N ASN A 581 37.56 0.82 -3.83
CA ASN A 581 38.28 0.43 -2.63
C ASN A 581 38.81 1.67 -1.92
N GLU A 582 38.39 1.89 -0.68
CA GLU A 582 38.76 3.11 0.07
C GLU A 582 40.25 3.20 0.41
N LYS A 583 40.95 2.06 0.46
CA LYS A 583 42.40 2.05 0.82
C LYS A 583 43.29 2.16 -0.38
N THR A 584 42.98 1.49 -1.49
CA THR A 584 43.85 1.43 -2.67
C THR A 584 43.43 2.40 -3.77
N GLY A 585 42.16 2.83 -3.77
CA GLY A 585 41.58 3.63 -4.86
C GLY A 585 41.17 2.80 -6.08
N ASP A 586 41.37 1.48 -6.06
CA ASP A 586 41.00 0.60 -7.16
C ASP A 586 39.48 0.60 -7.38
N THR A 587 39.06 0.40 -8.62
CA THR A 587 37.65 0.41 -9.01
C THR A 587 37.26 -0.89 -9.71
N ILE A 588 36.05 -1.35 -9.46
CA ILE A 588 35.42 -2.50 -10.12
C ILE A 588 34.06 -2.04 -10.65
N ASP A 589 33.80 -2.30 -11.94
CA ASP A 589 32.49 -2.04 -12.53
C ASP A 589 31.45 -3.04 -11.95
N VAL A 590 30.35 -2.50 -11.42
CA VAL A 590 29.25 -3.28 -10.84
C VAL A 590 28.07 -3.36 -11.80
N ILE A 591 27.64 -2.21 -12.33
CA ILE A 591 26.56 -2.13 -13.33
C ILE A 591 27.01 -1.24 -14.49
N LYS A 592 26.80 -1.74 -15.71
CA LYS A 592 27.02 -1.01 -16.95
C LYS A 592 26.01 -1.42 -18.01
N ASP A 593 25.49 -0.45 -18.75
CA ASP A 593 24.48 -0.69 -19.79
C ASP A 593 23.27 -1.51 -19.24
N ASP A 594 22.83 -1.25 -18.01
CA ASP A 594 21.77 -1.97 -17.31
C ASP A 594 22.03 -3.48 -17.13
N LYS A 595 23.31 -3.86 -16.98
CA LYS A 595 23.75 -5.23 -16.72
C LYS A 595 24.58 -5.32 -15.47
N PHE A 596 24.30 -6.29 -14.64
CA PHE A 596 25.11 -6.65 -13.49
C PHE A 596 26.36 -7.41 -13.97
N LEU A 597 27.57 -6.98 -13.57
CA LEU A 597 28.83 -7.47 -14.11
C LEU A 597 29.61 -8.40 -13.16
N LEU A 598 29.09 -8.67 -11.93
CA LEU A 598 29.73 -9.48 -10.92
C LEU A 598 29.29 -10.93 -10.94
#